data_e2d68f950ff451314247c261faea5841
#
_entry.id   e2d68f950ff451314247c261faea5841
#
_cell.length_a   1.000
_cell.length_b   1.000
_cell.length_c   1.000
_cell.angle_alpha   90.00
_cell.angle_beta   90.00
_cell.angle_gamma   90.00
#
_symmetry.space_group_name_H-M   'P 1'
#
loop_
_entity.id
_entity.type
_entity.pdbx_description
1 polymer ?
#
loop_
_entity_poly.entity_id
_entity_poly.type
_entity_poly.pdbx_seq_one_letter_code
_entity_poly.pdbx_strand_id
1 'polypeptide(L)'
;MPDKVPYFDLPAQIRSVRKDLDAVIAKTLDNTSFCLGPDTAQFEKDFAKYCGAEHCAGFNSGTSALHVALMLLNVGRGDEVISTPHTFVATSWAISYVGAKPVYV
;
A
#
# COMPACT_ATOMS: atom_id res chain seq x y z
N MET A 1 -21.25 -34.29 -5.75
CA MET A 1 -21.61 -32.91 -5.31
C MET A 1 -20.87 -31.97 -6.19
N PRO A 2 -21.43 -30.86 -6.68
CA PRO A 2 -20.67 -29.91 -7.46
C PRO A 2 -19.49 -29.40 -6.61
N ASP A 3 -18.33 -29.26 -7.22
CA ASP A 3 -17.14 -28.76 -6.55
C ASP A 3 -17.45 -27.41 -5.92
N LYS A 4 -17.13 -27.29 -4.62
CA LYS A 4 -17.41 -26.09 -3.87
C LYS A 4 -16.46 -24.98 -4.37
N VAL A 5 -17.00 -24.01 -5.08
CA VAL A 5 -16.24 -22.85 -5.55
C VAL A 5 -15.93 -21.95 -4.34
N PRO A 6 -14.65 -21.76 -3.98
CA PRO A 6 -14.31 -20.88 -2.86
C PRO A 6 -14.59 -19.42 -3.24
N TYR A 7 -15.06 -18.62 -2.29
CA TYR A 7 -15.21 -17.17 -2.47
C TYR A 7 -13.86 -16.50 -2.70
N PHE A 8 -12.82 -17.04 -2.08
CA PHE A 8 -11.43 -16.56 -2.17
C PHE A 8 -10.47 -17.74 -2.10
N ASP A 9 -9.61 -17.94 -3.11
CA ASP A 9 -8.65 -19.04 -3.18
C ASP A 9 -7.20 -18.52 -3.04
N LEU A 10 -6.86 -18.04 -1.85
CA LEU A 10 -5.48 -17.65 -1.51
C LEU A 10 -4.47 -18.78 -1.72
N PRO A 11 -4.78 -20.07 -1.39
CA PRO A 11 -3.85 -21.15 -1.69
C PRO A 11 -3.48 -21.29 -3.15
N ALA A 12 -4.41 -21.06 -4.09
CA ALA A 12 -4.11 -21.08 -5.52
C ALA A 12 -3.15 -19.95 -5.91
N GLN A 13 -3.40 -18.74 -5.41
CA GLN A 13 -2.52 -17.59 -5.63
C GLN A 13 -1.11 -17.84 -5.07
N ILE A 14 -1.00 -18.33 -3.84
CA ILE A 14 0.31 -18.64 -3.23
C ILE A 14 1.05 -19.70 -4.03
N ARG A 15 0.37 -20.78 -4.48
CA ARG A 15 1.02 -21.81 -5.30
C ARG A 15 1.63 -21.24 -6.57
N SER A 16 0.99 -20.26 -7.22
CA SER A 16 1.49 -19.68 -8.48
C SER A 16 2.77 -18.86 -8.31
N VAL A 17 3.02 -18.27 -7.14
CA VAL A 17 4.15 -17.38 -6.86
C VAL A 17 5.13 -17.96 -5.81
N ARG A 18 4.83 -19.15 -5.29
CA ARG A 18 5.55 -19.75 -4.16
C ARG A 18 7.07 -19.84 -4.38
N LYS A 19 7.50 -20.30 -5.54
CA LYS A 19 8.92 -20.46 -5.86
C LYS A 19 9.68 -19.14 -5.78
N ASP A 20 9.08 -18.08 -6.32
CA ASP A 20 9.70 -16.76 -6.35
C ASP A 20 9.72 -16.14 -4.96
N LEU A 21 8.64 -16.31 -4.19
CA LEU A 21 8.55 -15.86 -2.79
C LEU A 21 9.63 -16.51 -1.91
N ASP A 22 9.77 -17.84 -1.98
CA ASP A 22 10.77 -18.57 -1.19
C ASP A 22 12.20 -18.12 -1.53
N ALA A 23 12.49 -17.87 -2.80
CA ALA A 23 13.80 -17.37 -3.25
C ALA A 23 14.10 -15.95 -2.73
N VAL A 24 13.12 -15.05 -2.79
CA VAL A 24 13.29 -13.66 -2.30
C VAL A 24 13.42 -13.63 -0.78
N ILE A 25 12.64 -14.43 -0.06
CA ILE A 25 12.73 -14.52 1.40
C ILE A 25 14.13 -15.04 1.81
N ALA A 26 14.61 -16.13 1.20
CA ALA A 26 15.92 -16.67 1.49
C ALA A 26 17.02 -15.62 1.24
N LYS A 27 17.02 -14.97 0.08
CA LYS A 27 17.95 -13.88 -0.25
C LYS A 27 17.95 -12.75 0.78
N THR A 28 16.74 -12.33 1.23
CA THR A 28 16.59 -11.23 2.21
C THR A 28 17.15 -11.63 3.57
N LEU A 29 16.93 -12.89 3.99
CA LEU A 29 17.51 -13.43 5.22
C LEU A 29 19.04 -13.50 5.15
N ASP A 30 19.59 -14.02 4.07
CA ASP A 30 21.04 -14.14 3.87
C ASP A 30 21.74 -12.78 3.87
N ASN A 31 21.11 -11.78 3.28
CA ASN A 31 21.65 -10.42 3.19
C ASN A 31 21.32 -9.55 4.42
N THR A 32 20.47 -10.03 5.34
CA THR A 32 19.98 -9.29 6.52
C THR A 32 19.42 -7.88 6.19
N SER A 33 18.88 -7.71 4.99
CA SER A 33 18.46 -6.42 4.43
C SER A 33 16.96 -6.19 4.65
N PHE A 34 16.54 -6.01 5.91
CA PHE A 34 15.12 -5.98 6.30
C PHE A 34 14.45 -4.59 6.19
N CYS A 35 15.22 -3.51 6.25
CA CYS A 35 14.67 -2.16 6.24
C CYS A 35 15.43 -1.27 5.24
N LEU A 36 14.70 -0.54 4.40
CA LEU A 36 15.26 0.42 3.44
C LEU A 36 16.41 -0.15 2.60
N GLY A 37 16.36 -1.44 2.30
CA GLY A 37 17.40 -2.14 1.56
C GLY A 37 17.29 -1.94 0.04
N PRO A 38 18.23 -2.55 -0.71
CA PRO A 38 18.28 -2.43 -2.18
C PRO A 38 17.00 -2.94 -2.86
N ASP A 39 16.33 -3.94 -2.28
CA ASP A 39 15.08 -4.48 -2.82
C ASP A 39 13.93 -3.47 -2.69
N THR A 40 13.87 -2.65 -1.62
CA THR A 40 12.92 -1.55 -1.49
C THR A 40 13.18 -0.48 -2.55
N ALA A 41 14.44 -0.06 -2.72
CA ALA A 41 14.80 0.93 -3.72
C ALA A 41 14.52 0.44 -5.16
N GLN A 42 14.70 -0.84 -5.43
CA GLN A 42 14.36 -1.43 -6.73
C GLN A 42 12.84 -1.47 -6.92
N PHE A 43 12.08 -1.86 -5.91
CA PHE A 43 10.61 -1.82 -5.96
C PHE A 43 10.09 -0.42 -6.28
N GLU A 44 10.60 0.61 -5.61
CA GLU A 44 10.19 2.01 -5.85
C GLU A 44 10.41 2.42 -7.31
N LYS A 45 11.57 2.07 -7.90
CA LYS A 45 11.87 2.33 -9.32
C LYS A 45 10.93 1.59 -10.26
N ASP A 46 10.72 0.30 -10.01
CA ASP A 46 9.89 -0.54 -10.89
C ASP A 46 8.41 -0.12 -10.80
N PHE A 47 7.93 0.22 -9.61
CA PHE A 47 6.57 0.65 -9.41
C PHE A 47 6.32 2.05 -9.98
N ALA A 48 7.26 2.99 -9.84
CA ALA A 48 7.20 4.29 -10.52
C ALA A 48 7.07 4.11 -12.04
N LYS A 49 7.94 3.26 -12.63
CA LYS A 49 7.89 2.94 -14.05
C LYS A 49 6.55 2.31 -14.48
N TYR A 50 6.04 1.37 -13.66
CA TYR A 50 4.74 0.73 -13.93
C TYR A 50 3.58 1.73 -13.93
N CYS A 51 3.59 2.70 -13.01
CA CYS A 51 2.58 3.75 -12.91
C CYS A 51 2.80 4.91 -13.91
N GLY A 52 3.90 4.94 -14.66
CA GLY A 52 4.27 6.08 -15.51
C GLY A 52 4.62 7.34 -14.72
N ALA A 53 5.03 7.19 -13.45
CA ALA A 53 5.46 8.28 -12.59
C ALA A 53 6.99 8.41 -12.60
N GLU A 54 7.50 9.60 -12.28
CA GLU A 54 8.95 9.85 -12.19
C GLU A 54 9.54 9.23 -10.92
N HIS A 55 8.78 9.27 -9.82
CA HIS A 55 9.20 8.80 -8.51
C HIS A 55 8.13 7.96 -7.81
N CYS A 56 8.57 7.10 -6.92
CA CYS A 56 7.73 6.36 -5.99
C CYS A 56 8.41 6.32 -4.61
N ALA A 57 7.64 6.46 -3.57
CA ALA A 57 8.09 6.27 -2.19
C ALA A 57 7.31 5.14 -1.54
N GLY A 58 8.02 4.16 -0.99
CA GLY A 58 7.43 3.03 -0.26
C GLY A 58 7.03 3.42 1.17
N PHE A 59 5.89 2.91 1.62
CA PHE A 59 5.38 3.07 2.98
C PHE A 59 5.07 1.72 3.59
N ASN A 60 5.07 1.64 4.92
CA ASN A 60 4.71 0.42 5.65
C ASN A 60 3.21 0.09 5.58
N SER A 61 2.37 1.03 5.18
CA SER A 61 0.92 0.85 5.03
C SER A 61 0.31 1.89 4.10
N GLY A 62 -0.83 1.55 3.48
CA GLY A 62 -1.63 2.52 2.70
C GLY A 62 -2.15 3.67 3.55
N THR A 63 -2.42 3.44 4.83
CA THR A 63 -2.81 4.50 5.78
C THR A 63 -1.71 5.56 5.92
N SER A 64 -0.46 5.11 6.10
CA SER A 64 0.69 6.02 6.17
C SER A 64 0.89 6.79 4.87
N ALA A 65 0.73 6.13 3.72
CA ALA A 65 0.85 6.77 2.42
C ALA A 65 -0.19 7.87 2.23
N LEU A 66 -1.46 7.60 2.55
CA LEU A 66 -2.54 8.60 2.48
C LEU A 66 -2.30 9.79 3.43
N HIS A 67 -1.88 9.50 4.66
CA HIS A 67 -1.58 10.55 5.64
C HIS A 67 -0.46 11.48 5.15
N VAL A 68 0.66 10.91 4.73
CA VAL A 68 1.81 11.70 4.23
C VAL A 68 1.44 12.46 2.95
N ALA A 69 0.66 11.87 2.04
CA ALA A 69 0.21 12.56 0.84
C ALA A 69 -0.60 13.84 1.18
N LEU A 70 -1.52 13.77 2.15
CA LEU A 70 -2.27 14.94 2.60
C LEU A 70 -1.37 15.99 3.27
N MET A 71 -0.38 15.56 4.06
CA MET A 71 0.63 16.47 4.64
C MET A 71 1.42 17.21 3.57
N LEU A 72 1.87 16.50 2.52
CA LEU A 72 2.62 17.11 1.41
C LEU A 72 1.79 18.11 0.60
N LEU A 73 0.48 17.93 0.56
CA LEU A 73 -0.47 18.86 -0.05
C LEU A 73 -0.82 20.03 0.88
N ASN A 74 -0.23 20.10 2.07
CA ASN A 74 -0.51 21.10 3.10
C ASN A 74 -1.99 21.14 3.54
N VAL A 75 -2.68 20.00 3.43
CA VAL A 75 -4.06 19.86 3.94
C VAL A 75 -4.03 19.80 5.46
N GLY A 76 -4.88 20.56 6.13
CA GLY A 76 -4.87 20.67 7.58
C GLY A 76 -6.15 21.26 8.18
N ARG A 77 -6.01 21.84 9.37
CA ARG A 77 -7.13 22.44 10.10
C ARG A 77 -7.81 23.55 9.30
N GLY A 78 -9.13 23.43 9.15
CA GLY A 78 -9.96 24.36 8.39
C GLY A 78 -10.26 23.90 6.97
N ASP A 79 -9.55 22.89 6.48
CA ASP A 79 -9.81 22.29 5.18
C ASP A 79 -10.89 21.21 5.25
N GLU A 80 -11.58 21.01 4.13
CA GLU A 80 -12.52 19.93 3.91
C GLU A 80 -12.01 19.05 2.77
N VAL A 81 -12.05 17.71 2.97
CA VAL A 81 -11.64 16.73 1.96
C VAL A 81 -12.83 15.86 1.60
N ILE A 82 -13.23 15.89 0.33
CA ILE A 82 -14.33 15.10 -0.19
C ILE A 82 -13.87 13.63 -0.33
N SER A 83 -14.68 12.71 0.16
CA SER A 83 -14.44 11.28 0.09
C SER A 83 -15.75 10.50 0.00
N THR A 84 -15.64 9.17 -0.17
CA THR A 84 -16.79 8.25 -0.12
C THR A 84 -16.89 7.58 1.25
N PRO A 85 -18.11 7.34 1.79
CA PRO A 85 -18.29 6.53 2.99
C PRO A 85 -18.08 5.03 2.72
N HIS A 86 -18.20 4.59 1.46
CA HIS A 86 -18.00 3.18 1.06
C HIS A 86 -16.52 2.89 0.81
N THR A 87 -15.74 2.85 1.89
CA THR A 87 -14.30 2.61 1.87
C THR A 87 -13.82 2.03 3.19
N PHE A 88 -12.55 1.60 3.25
CA PHE A 88 -11.92 1.29 4.52
C PHE A 88 -11.69 2.57 5.32
N VAL A 89 -11.92 2.52 6.62
CA VAL A 89 -11.89 3.67 7.54
C VAL A 89 -10.59 4.49 7.49
N ALA A 90 -9.47 3.90 7.07
CA ALA A 90 -8.19 4.58 6.94
C ALA A 90 -8.23 5.82 6.03
N THR A 91 -9.14 5.84 5.04
CA THR A 91 -9.36 7.01 4.19
C THR A 91 -9.81 8.23 5.02
N SER A 92 -10.76 8.02 5.92
CA SER A 92 -11.24 9.08 6.84
C SER A 92 -10.21 9.40 7.92
N TRP A 93 -9.49 8.39 8.43
CA TRP A 93 -8.43 8.62 9.42
C TRP A 93 -7.31 9.50 8.87
N ALA A 94 -6.86 9.26 7.65
CA ALA A 94 -5.80 10.07 7.05
C ALA A 94 -6.19 11.56 7.00
N ILE A 95 -7.45 11.87 6.66
CA ILE A 95 -8.00 13.23 6.66
C ILE A 95 -8.03 13.81 8.09
N SER A 96 -8.52 13.01 9.05
CA SER A 96 -8.61 13.45 10.46
C SER A 96 -7.23 13.64 11.10
N TYR A 97 -6.23 12.84 10.73
CA TYR A 97 -4.87 12.93 11.27
C TYR A 97 -4.17 14.25 10.92
N VAL A 98 -4.45 14.81 9.74
CA VAL A 98 -3.95 16.13 9.37
C VAL A 98 -4.82 17.27 9.97
N GLY A 99 -5.90 16.94 10.67
CA GLY A 99 -6.80 17.92 11.30
C GLY A 99 -7.86 18.48 10.35
N ALA A 100 -7.98 17.97 9.14
CA ALA A 100 -9.02 18.35 8.19
C ALA A 100 -10.35 17.62 8.48
N LYS A 101 -11.43 18.08 7.87
CA LYS A 101 -12.77 17.51 8.01
C LYS A 101 -13.11 16.64 6.80
N PRO A 102 -13.42 15.32 6.97
CA PRO A 102 -13.95 14.52 5.88
C PRO A 102 -15.39 14.94 5.55
N VAL A 103 -15.64 15.08 4.24
CA VAL A 103 -16.98 15.36 3.68
C VAL A 103 -17.36 14.21 2.77
N TYR A 104 -18.43 13.52 3.07
CA TYR A 104 -18.83 12.32 2.32
C TYR A 104 -19.87 12.64 1.26
N VAL A 105 -19.68 12.01 0.09
CA VAL A 105 -20.57 12.07 -1.06
C VAL A 105 -20.81 10.67 -1.63
#